data_e857f0cd032e615b89aa57c212c9b1f9
#
_entry.id   e857f0cd032e615b89aa57c212c9b1f9
#
_cell.length_a   1.000
_cell.length_b   1.000
_cell.length_c   1.000
_cell.angle_alpha   90.00
_cell.angle_beta   90.00
_cell.angle_gamma   90.00
#
_symmetry.space_group_name_H-M   'P 1'
#
loop_
_entity.id
_entity.type
_entity.pdbx_description
1 polymer ?
#
loop_
_entity_poly.entity_id
_entity_poly.type
_entity_poly.pdbx_seq_one_letter_code
_entity_poly.pdbx_strand_id
1 'polypeptide(L)'
;MSSFTGSTSKLPTLLPGFNREEEANITVHCHDRTFKSVDVLDDSNGQTLFTVSSKGASSLSWRRAIFDGSGRKLFELRHMGYAMKNDWAVEDVEGKRICSLKHINGMMAQNRSNLDAVIHGESAADDIGNTIEIRPRDRGALSTVVQYQGIELATIMNTEANDVTSLEKKGLDRTVWKARINTGVDISLILVAVLCLAEMEHVWRQ
;
A
#
# COMPACT_ATOMS: atom_id res chain seq x y z
N MET A 1 10.41 35.04 25.83
CA MET A 1 9.64 34.67 24.60
C MET A 1 10.49 33.67 23.83
N SER A 2 10.27 32.39 24.03
CA SER A 2 11.00 31.31 23.35
C SER A 2 10.27 31.01 22.04
N SER A 3 10.91 31.36 20.93
CA SER A 3 10.44 31.01 19.59
C SER A 3 10.61 29.49 19.39
N PHE A 4 9.53 28.73 19.42
CA PHE A 4 9.48 27.36 18.93
C PHE A 4 9.71 27.43 17.42
N THR A 5 10.91 27.17 16.96
CA THR A 5 11.16 26.79 15.56
C THR A 5 10.64 25.39 15.36
N GLY A 6 9.39 25.28 14.90
CA GLY A 6 8.81 24.02 14.47
C GLY A 6 9.60 23.50 13.28
N SER A 7 10.41 22.47 13.50
CA SER A 7 10.94 21.64 12.42
C SER A 7 9.76 21.05 11.70
N THR A 8 9.47 21.52 10.49
CA THR A 8 8.53 20.88 9.58
C THR A 8 9.13 19.53 9.22
N SER A 9 8.71 18.46 9.93
CA SER A 9 9.12 17.10 9.60
C SER A 9 8.66 16.81 8.17
N LYS A 10 9.62 16.58 7.29
CA LYS A 10 9.33 16.20 5.90
C LYS A 10 8.53 14.91 5.92
N LEU A 11 7.36 14.90 5.26
CA LEU A 11 6.56 13.68 5.15
C LEU A 11 7.32 12.59 4.38
N PRO A 12 7.12 11.32 4.74
CA PRO A 12 7.78 10.21 4.08
C PRO A 12 7.36 10.12 2.61
N THR A 13 8.33 9.99 1.71
CA THR A 13 8.12 9.92 0.26
C THR A 13 8.76 8.64 -0.26
N LEU A 14 7.99 7.79 -0.91
CA LEU A 14 8.46 6.57 -1.56
C LEU A 14 9.06 6.90 -2.94
N LEU A 15 8.30 7.69 -3.72
CA LEU A 15 8.71 8.14 -5.05
C LEU A 15 8.56 9.65 -5.20
N PRO A 16 9.59 10.36 -5.65
CA PRO A 16 9.48 11.77 -6.00
C PRO A 16 8.42 12.01 -7.09
N GLY A 17 7.62 13.07 -6.93
CA GLY A 17 6.64 13.50 -7.93
C GLY A 17 5.23 12.91 -7.76
N PHE A 18 5.01 12.05 -6.75
CA PHE A 18 3.69 11.51 -6.43
C PHE A 18 3.04 12.13 -5.19
N ASN A 19 3.65 13.17 -4.64
CA ASN A 19 3.06 13.97 -3.57
C ASN A 19 2.00 14.90 -4.15
N ARG A 20 0.82 14.94 -3.52
CA ARG A 20 -0.27 15.83 -3.92
C ARG A 20 -0.27 17.09 -3.06
N GLU A 21 -0.48 18.24 -3.69
CA GLU A 21 -0.62 19.54 -2.99
C GLU A 21 -1.96 19.65 -2.26
N GLU A 22 -2.95 18.86 -2.67
CA GLU A 22 -4.29 18.81 -2.09
C GLU A 22 -4.64 17.41 -1.60
N GLU A 23 -5.70 17.28 -0.79
CA GLU A 23 -6.28 16.01 -0.41
C GLU A 23 -6.70 15.23 -1.66
N ALA A 24 -6.36 13.95 -1.72
CA ALA A 24 -6.71 13.08 -2.84
C ALA A 24 -7.54 11.88 -2.37
N ASN A 25 -8.48 11.47 -3.22
CA ASN A 25 -9.22 10.22 -3.05
C ASN A 25 -8.91 9.30 -4.22
N ILE A 26 -8.57 8.06 -3.93
CA ILE A 26 -8.30 7.04 -4.95
C ILE A 26 -9.15 5.81 -4.72
N THR A 27 -9.55 5.17 -5.82
CA THR A 27 -10.19 3.86 -5.81
C THR A 27 -9.27 2.83 -6.46
N VAL A 28 -9.08 1.71 -5.76
CA VAL A 28 -8.21 0.60 -6.17
C VAL A 28 -9.08 -0.61 -6.49
N HIS A 29 -9.14 -0.98 -7.77
CA HIS A 29 -9.92 -2.10 -8.30
C HIS A 29 -9.01 -3.33 -8.45
N CYS A 30 -9.22 -4.34 -7.64
CA CYS A 30 -8.49 -5.60 -7.72
C CYS A 30 -9.32 -6.62 -8.51
N HIS A 31 -8.92 -6.90 -9.76
CA HIS A 31 -9.71 -7.70 -10.71
C HIS A 31 -9.56 -9.20 -10.50
N ASP A 32 -8.51 -9.65 -9.85
CA ASP A 32 -8.23 -11.07 -9.66
C ASP A 32 -7.76 -11.42 -8.23
N ARG A 33 -7.78 -12.72 -7.91
CA ARG A 33 -7.39 -13.24 -6.57
C ARG A 33 -5.92 -13.05 -6.22
N THR A 34 -5.09 -12.89 -7.21
CA THR A 34 -3.64 -12.83 -7.04
C THR A 34 -3.11 -11.41 -7.11
N PHE A 35 -4.02 -10.42 -7.26
CA PHE A 35 -3.70 -9.01 -7.41
C PHE A 35 -2.68 -8.76 -8.53
N LYS A 36 -2.82 -9.53 -9.63
CA LYS A 36 -1.97 -9.42 -10.82
C LYS A 36 -2.50 -8.39 -11.80
N SER A 37 -3.77 -8.04 -11.65
CA SER A 37 -4.46 -7.02 -12.44
C SER A 37 -5.16 -6.09 -11.47
N VAL A 38 -4.63 -4.88 -11.33
CA VAL A 38 -5.18 -3.84 -10.45
C VAL A 38 -5.11 -2.52 -11.18
N ASP A 39 -6.22 -1.78 -11.16
CA ASP A 39 -6.31 -0.42 -11.64
C ASP A 39 -6.54 0.52 -10.47
N VAL A 40 -5.85 1.67 -10.48
CA VAL A 40 -5.94 2.71 -9.47
C VAL A 40 -6.41 3.99 -10.13
N LEU A 41 -7.58 4.46 -9.71
CA LEU A 41 -8.23 5.63 -10.29
C LEU A 41 -8.18 6.82 -9.32
N ASP A 42 -8.02 8.00 -9.88
CA ASP A 42 -8.24 9.27 -9.19
C ASP A 42 -9.75 9.54 -9.17
N ASP A 43 -10.37 9.58 -7.98
CA ASP A 43 -11.81 9.77 -7.84
C ASP A 43 -12.27 11.16 -8.31
N SER A 44 -11.37 12.13 -8.39
CA SER A 44 -11.71 13.51 -8.81
C SER A 44 -12.02 13.63 -10.30
N ASN A 45 -11.39 12.79 -11.13
CA ASN A 45 -11.46 12.91 -12.59
C ASN A 45 -11.59 11.56 -13.31
N GLY A 46 -11.54 10.43 -12.58
CA GLY A 46 -11.63 9.09 -13.14
C GLY A 46 -10.40 8.63 -13.94
N GLN A 47 -9.29 9.38 -13.88
CA GLN A 47 -8.07 9.00 -14.59
C GLN A 47 -7.35 7.86 -13.88
N THR A 48 -6.76 6.96 -14.68
CA THR A 48 -5.89 5.92 -14.16
C THR A 48 -4.56 6.54 -13.70
N LEU A 49 -4.29 6.45 -12.40
CA LEU A 49 -3.02 6.89 -11.80
C LEU A 49 -1.95 5.82 -11.90
N PHE A 50 -2.34 4.57 -11.60
CA PHE A 50 -1.44 3.43 -11.61
C PHE A 50 -2.15 2.19 -12.14
N THR A 51 -1.34 1.29 -12.71
CA THR A 51 -1.75 -0.08 -13.02
C THR A 51 -0.76 -1.06 -12.40
N VAL A 52 -1.25 -2.21 -11.99
CA VAL A 52 -0.43 -3.29 -11.45
C VAL A 52 -0.53 -4.49 -12.37
N SER A 53 0.60 -5.06 -12.74
CA SER A 53 0.64 -6.30 -13.49
C SER A 53 1.71 -7.25 -12.95
N SER A 54 1.50 -8.55 -13.12
CA SER A 54 2.53 -9.54 -12.85
C SER A 54 2.92 -10.26 -14.13
N LYS A 55 4.21 -10.46 -14.34
CA LYS A 55 4.70 -11.29 -15.43
C LYS A 55 4.50 -12.77 -15.07
N GLY A 56 3.61 -13.44 -15.83
CA GLY A 56 3.51 -14.89 -15.93
C GLY A 56 3.00 -15.66 -14.70
N ALA A 57 2.18 -16.67 -14.94
CA ALA A 57 1.62 -17.57 -13.92
C ALA A 57 2.67 -18.48 -13.25
N SER A 58 3.92 -18.51 -13.74
CA SER A 58 4.96 -19.45 -13.30
C SER A 58 5.98 -18.89 -12.32
N SER A 59 5.91 -17.59 -11.97
CA SER A 59 6.83 -17.01 -11.02
C SER A 59 6.40 -17.35 -9.59
N LEU A 60 7.13 -18.23 -8.92
CA LEU A 60 7.04 -18.49 -7.48
C LEU A 60 7.38 -17.22 -6.65
N SER A 61 8.00 -16.23 -7.25
CA SER A 61 8.17 -14.91 -6.66
C SER A 61 6.90 -14.11 -6.90
N TRP A 62 6.15 -13.85 -5.87
CA TRP A 62 4.98 -12.97 -5.86
C TRP A 62 5.40 -11.52 -6.15
N ARG A 63 5.90 -11.27 -7.37
CA ARG A 63 6.33 -9.96 -7.85
C ARG A 63 5.22 -9.32 -8.65
N ARG A 64 4.96 -8.06 -8.37
CA ARG A 64 4.01 -7.21 -9.07
C ARG A 64 4.72 -5.96 -9.50
N ALA A 65 4.69 -5.67 -10.80
CA ALA A 65 5.21 -4.43 -11.35
C ALA A 65 4.11 -3.37 -11.31
N ILE A 66 4.45 -2.21 -10.82
CA ILE A 66 3.58 -1.05 -10.74
C ILE A 66 4.02 -0.05 -11.81
N PHE A 67 3.03 0.41 -12.59
CA PHE A 67 3.21 1.36 -13.68
C PHE A 67 2.40 2.61 -13.42
N ASP A 68 2.86 3.76 -13.89
CA ASP A 68 2.07 4.99 -13.92
C ASP A 68 1.02 4.98 -15.04
N GLY A 69 0.16 6.01 -15.07
CA GLY A 69 -0.90 6.14 -16.08
C GLY A 69 -0.39 6.24 -17.53
N SER A 70 0.91 6.50 -17.74
CA SER A 70 1.55 6.48 -19.06
C SER A 70 2.09 5.10 -19.47
N GLY A 71 2.04 4.13 -18.56
CA GLY A 71 2.58 2.78 -18.75
C GLY A 71 4.07 2.65 -18.44
N ARG A 72 4.72 3.68 -17.85
CA ARG A 72 6.11 3.60 -17.39
C ARG A 72 6.17 2.83 -16.08
N LYS A 73 7.05 1.82 -16.02
CA LYS A 73 7.31 1.07 -14.79
C LYS A 73 7.94 1.99 -13.75
N LEU A 74 7.39 1.96 -12.52
CA LEU A 74 7.86 2.76 -11.39
C LEU A 74 8.66 1.92 -10.40
N PHE A 75 8.11 0.79 -9.95
CA PHE A 75 8.73 -0.11 -8.97
C PHE A 75 8.11 -1.50 -9.04
N GLU A 76 8.65 -2.42 -8.26
CA GLU A 76 8.07 -3.74 -8.03
C GLU A 76 7.74 -3.94 -6.55
N LEU A 77 6.58 -4.50 -6.27
CA LEU A 77 6.21 -5.03 -4.96
C LEU A 77 6.45 -6.53 -4.95
N ARG A 78 7.23 -7.00 -3.98
CA ARG A 78 7.58 -8.40 -3.82
C ARG A 78 7.20 -8.92 -2.44
N HIS A 79 6.40 -9.99 -2.38
CA HIS A 79 6.17 -10.70 -1.14
C HIS A 79 7.40 -11.57 -0.80
N MET A 80 7.96 -11.41 0.39
CA MET A 80 9.22 -12.04 0.83
C MET A 80 9.00 -13.36 1.59
N GLY A 81 7.75 -13.82 1.73
CA GLY A 81 7.39 -14.89 2.64
C GLY A 81 7.88 -16.28 2.22
N TYR A 82 8.88 -16.78 2.93
CA TYR A 82 9.00 -18.19 3.26
C TYR A 82 8.59 -18.33 4.73
N ALA A 83 7.54 -19.14 4.98
CA ALA A 83 7.08 -19.57 6.30
C ALA A 83 6.67 -18.45 7.29
N MET A 84 5.38 -18.22 7.42
CA MET A 84 4.67 -17.57 8.55
C MET A 84 4.84 -16.06 8.75
N LYS A 85 5.63 -15.34 7.96
CA LYS A 85 5.75 -13.88 8.08
C LYS A 85 5.35 -13.23 6.76
N ASN A 86 4.35 -12.36 6.84
CA ASN A 86 3.97 -11.51 5.73
C ASN A 86 4.88 -10.29 5.71
N ASP A 87 5.97 -10.39 4.97
CA ASP A 87 6.93 -9.31 4.74
C ASP A 87 6.93 -8.97 3.25
N TRP A 88 7.01 -7.70 2.92
CA TRP A 88 7.10 -7.20 1.54
C TRP A 88 8.29 -6.29 1.36
N ALA A 89 8.85 -6.32 0.17
CA ALA A 89 9.86 -5.38 -0.28
C ALA A 89 9.36 -4.61 -1.49
N VAL A 90 9.60 -3.31 -1.52
CA VAL A 90 9.44 -2.47 -2.70
C VAL A 90 10.83 -2.24 -3.28
N GLU A 91 11.00 -2.62 -4.54
CA GLU A 91 12.26 -2.50 -5.28
C GLU A 91 12.05 -1.53 -6.45
N ASP A 92 12.95 -0.58 -6.62
CA ASP A 92 12.92 0.35 -7.76
C ASP A 92 13.19 -0.36 -9.11
N VAL A 93 13.28 0.39 -10.20
CA VAL A 93 13.52 -0.16 -11.53
C VAL A 93 14.90 -0.82 -11.68
N GLU A 94 15.85 -0.47 -10.82
CA GLU A 94 17.21 -1.00 -10.76
C GLU A 94 17.29 -2.24 -9.83
N GLY A 95 16.22 -2.54 -9.09
CA GLY A 95 16.17 -3.64 -8.14
C GLY A 95 16.69 -3.28 -6.75
N LYS A 96 16.97 -2.01 -6.47
CA LYS A 96 17.33 -1.51 -5.15
C LYS A 96 16.07 -1.47 -4.28
N ARG A 97 16.17 -1.98 -3.04
CA ARG A 97 15.08 -1.90 -2.08
C ARG A 97 14.92 -0.47 -1.58
N ILE A 98 13.74 0.11 -1.81
CA ILE A 98 13.38 1.48 -1.40
C ILE A 98 12.39 1.51 -0.24
N CYS A 99 11.66 0.41 0.00
CA CYS A 99 10.76 0.29 1.16
C CYS A 99 10.63 -1.17 1.57
N SER A 100 10.35 -1.40 2.86
CA SER A 100 9.96 -2.71 3.41
C SER A 100 8.70 -2.56 4.21
N LEU A 101 7.79 -3.54 4.11
CA LEU A 101 6.63 -3.64 4.98
C LEU A 101 6.69 -4.96 5.73
N LYS A 102 6.32 -4.92 7.00
CA LYS A 102 6.31 -6.08 7.88
C LYS A 102 4.97 -6.19 8.60
N HIS A 103 4.44 -7.39 8.63
CA HIS A 103 3.29 -7.72 9.46
C HIS A 103 3.72 -7.85 10.92
N ILE A 104 3.06 -7.10 11.79
CA ILE A 104 3.33 -7.13 13.23
C ILE A 104 2.32 -8.04 13.90
N ASN A 105 2.77 -9.24 14.26
CA ASN A 105 1.99 -10.17 15.06
C ASN A 105 2.19 -9.89 16.55
N GLY A 106 1.17 -9.34 17.22
CA GLY A 106 1.09 -9.45 18.67
C GLY A 106 0.66 -10.87 19.04
N MET A 107 1.24 -11.48 20.09
CA MET A 107 0.91 -12.82 20.59
C MET A 107 -0.58 -13.00 20.94
N MET A 108 -1.33 -11.91 21.11
CA MET A 108 -2.78 -11.85 21.39
C MET A 108 -3.52 -11.00 20.35
N ALA A 109 -2.96 -10.74 19.19
CA ALA A 109 -3.52 -9.79 18.25
C ALA A 109 -4.79 -10.37 17.60
N GLN A 110 -5.93 -9.93 18.10
CA GLN A 110 -7.21 -10.03 17.38
C GLN A 110 -7.19 -9.24 16.06
N ASN A 111 -6.20 -8.36 15.87
CA ASN A 111 -6.06 -7.49 14.70
C ASN A 111 -4.97 -8.03 13.77
N ARG A 112 -5.40 -8.73 12.72
CA ARG A 112 -4.52 -9.39 11.75
C ARG A 112 -3.94 -8.42 10.70
N SER A 113 -4.23 -7.11 10.77
CA SER A 113 -3.92 -6.12 9.71
C SER A 113 -2.91 -5.06 10.15
N ASN A 114 -2.11 -5.32 11.19
CA ASN A 114 -1.07 -4.38 11.62
C ASN A 114 0.17 -4.52 10.73
N LEU A 115 0.55 -3.45 10.07
CA LEU A 115 1.77 -3.38 9.27
C LEU A 115 2.65 -2.23 9.74
N ASP A 116 3.95 -2.41 9.65
CA ASP A 116 4.94 -1.33 9.71
C ASP A 116 5.63 -1.24 8.37
N ALA A 117 5.73 -0.02 7.84
CA ALA A 117 6.51 0.26 6.64
C ALA A 117 7.71 1.14 6.99
N VAL A 118 8.85 0.83 6.37
CA VAL A 118 10.10 1.60 6.52
C VAL A 118 10.58 1.97 5.13
N ILE A 119 10.72 3.27 4.87
CA ILE A 119 11.33 3.78 3.65
C ILE A 119 12.85 3.79 3.87
N HIS A 120 13.59 3.17 2.94
CA HIS A 120 15.04 3.08 3.01
C HIS A 120 15.69 4.28 2.33
N GLY A 121 16.52 5.00 3.10
CA GLY A 121 17.38 6.05 2.60
C GLY A 121 18.65 5.53 1.93
N GLU A 122 19.60 6.41 1.69
CA GLU A 122 20.95 6.03 1.18
C GLU A 122 21.80 5.36 2.26
N SER A 123 21.52 5.64 3.53
CA SER A 123 22.20 5.08 4.71
C SER A 123 21.20 4.40 5.64
N ALA A 124 21.61 3.30 6.27
CA ALA A 124 20.83 2.62 7.30
C ALA A 124 20.52 3.52 8.53
N ALA A 125 21.30 4.58 8.73
CA ALA A 125 21.03 5.58 9.77
C ALA A 125 19.78 6.41 9.44
N ASP A 126 19.43 6.56 8.16
CA ASP A 126 18.27 7.31 7.70
C ASP A 126 16.96 6.53 7.95
N ASP A 127 17.05 5.22 8.19
CA ASP A 127 15.88 4.36 8.46
C ASP A 127 15.38 4.51 9.92
N ILE A 128 16.21 5.08 10.80
CA ILE A 128 15.88 5.22 12.23
C ILE A 128 14.81 6.31 12.41
N GLY A 129 13.65 5.92 12.93
CA GLY A 129 12.52 6.83 13.16
C GLY A 129 11.62 7.05 11.95
N ASN A 130 11.88 6.39 10.81
CA ASN A 130 11.10 6.49 9.58
C ASN A 130 10.03 5.39 9.45
N THR A 131 9.54 4.89 10.59
CA THR A 131 8.48 3.88 10.58
C THR A 131 7.13 4.51 10.34
N ILE A 132 6.43 4.02 9.32
CA ILE A 132 5.05 4.35 9.00
C ILE A 132 4.18 3.24 9.55
N GLU A 133 3.24 3.62 10.39
CA GLU A 133 2.33 2.69 11.05
C GLU A 133 1.03 2.56 10.26
N ILE A 134 0.65 1.32 9.96
CA ILE A 134 -0.59 0.99 9.27
C ILE A 134 -1.42 0.16 10.24
N ARG A 135 -2.49 0.74 10.77
CA ARG A 135 -3.27 0.17 11.86
C ARG A 135 -4.77 0.15 11.56
N PRO A 136 -5.47 -0.96 11.84
CA PRO A 136 -6.92 -0.96 11.75
C PRO A 136 -7.53 0.00 12.77
N ARG A 137 -8.52 0.77 12.34
CA ARG A 137 -9.28 1.70 13.20
C ARG A 137 -10.37 0.97 13.97
N ASP A 138 -10.84 -0.14 13.44
CA ASP A 138 -11.93 -0.94 14.00
C ASP A 138 -11.56 -2.43 14.07
N ARG A 139 -12.33 -3.20 14.84
CA ARG A 139 -12.10 -4.64 15.04
C ARG A 139 -12.31 -5.46 13.76
N GLY A 140 -13.12 -4.97 12.83
CA GLY A 140 -13.41 -5.62 11.55
C GLY A 140 -12.34 -5.36 10.50
N ALA A 141 -11.39 -4.46 10.78
CA ALA A 141 -10.36 -4.00 9.84
C ALA A 141 -10.92 -3.47 8.51
N LEU A 142 -12.18 -2.99 8.53
CA LEU A 142 -12.80 -2.39 7.36
C LEU A 142 -12.21 -1.01 7.07
N SER A 143 -11.70 -0.34 8.10
CA SER A 143 -11.02 0.95 8.01
C SER A 143 -9.64 0.85 8.65
N THR A 144 -8.63 1.30 7.93
CA THR A 144 -7.22 1.28 8.34
C THR A 144 -6.64 2.68 8.20
N VAL A 145 -5.88 3.11 9.20
CA VAL A 145 -5.19 4.40 9.22
C VAL A 145 -3.72 4.18 8.94
N VAL A 146 -3.15 5.03 8.09
CA VAL A 146 -1.72 5.13 7.83
C VAL A 146 -1.21 6.36 8.57
N GLN A 147 -0.22 6.18 9.44
CA GLN A 147 0.32 7.25 10.29
C GLN A 147 1.84 7.29 10.23
N TYR A 148 2.37 8.48 10.40
CA TYR A 148 3.81 8.73 10.55
C TYR A 148 4.05 9.72 11.66
N GLN A 149 4.79 9.33 12.69
CA GLN A 149 5.07 10.18 13.88
C GLN A 149 3.79 10.80 14.50
N GLY A 150 2.69 10.04 14.54
CA GLY A 150 1.40 10.50 15.05
C GLY A 150 0.58 11.37 14.09
N ILE A 151 1.10 11.67 12.90
CA ILE A 151 0.37 12.40 11.85
C ILE A 151 -0.35 11.39 10.96
N GLU A 152 -1.66 11.54 10.78
CA GLU A 152 -2.44 10.73 9.85
C GLU A 152 -2.08 11.11 8.41
N LEU A 153 -1.60 10.14 7.63
CA LEU A 153 -1.26 10.29 6.22
C LEU A 153 -2.45 9.95 5.33
N ALA A 154 -3.17 8.88 5.67
CA ALA A 154 -4.32 8.41 4.90
C ALA A 154 -5.24 7.53 5.75
N THR A 155 -6.49 7.43 5.29
CA THR A 155 -7.45 6.41 5.71
C THR A 155 -7.77 5.49 4.54
N ILE A 156 -7.63 4.19 4.72
CA ILE A 156 -7.89 3.14 3.73
C ILE A 156 -9.14 2.36 4.16
N MET A 157 -10.04 2.09 3.22
CA MET A 157 -11.28 1.34 3.45
C MET A 157 -11.45 0.24 2.41
N ASN A 158 -11.78 -0.97 2.87
CA ASN A 158 -12.30 -2.01 1.98
C ASN A 158 -13.80 -1.75 1.77
N THR A 159 -14.20 -1.42 0.55
CA THR A 159 -15.59 -1.06 0.23
C THR A 159 -16.37 -2.21 -0.37
N GLU A 160 -15.68 -3.11 -1.08
CA GLU A 160 -16.30 -4.28 -1.70
C GLU A 160 -15.37 -5.49 -1.59
N ALA A 161 -15.91 -6.59 -1.09
CA ALA A 161 -15.25 -7.90 -1.07
C ALA A 161 -16.19 -8.93 -1.67
N ASN A 162 -15.91 -9.37 -2.90
CA ASN A 162 -16.72 -10.33 -3.62
C ASN A 162 -16.30 -11.77 -3.31
N ASP A 163 -17.25 -12.65 -3.02
CA ASP A 163 -16.99 -14.05 -2.77
C ASP A 163 -16.50 -14.75 -4.05
N VAL A 164 -15.74 -15.83 -3.84
CA VAL A 164 -15.13 -16.66 -4.90
C VAL A 164 -16.17 -17.18 -5.91
N THR A 165 -17.35 -17.52 -5.42
CA THR A 165 -18.44 -18.05 -6.22
C THR A 165 -19.04 -17.04 -7.19
N SER A 166 -18.89 -15.73 -6.93
CA SER A 166 -19.39 -14.68 -7.83
C SER A 166 -18.40 -14.29 -8.94
N LEU A 167 -17.17 -14.80 -8.90
CA LEU A 167 -16.13 -14.53 -9.90
C LEU A 167 -16.40 -15.09 -11.29
N GLU A 168 -17.35 -16.01 -11.43
CA GLU A 168 -17.79 -16.52 -12.74
C GLU A 168 -18.60 -15.48 -13.53
N LYS A 169 -19.07 -14.41 -12.87
CA LYS A 169 -19.70 -13.28 -13.54
C LYS A 169 -18.59 -12.37 -14.09
N LYS A 170 -18.38 -12.40 -15.40
CA LYS A 170 -17.46 -11.50 -16.09
C LYS A 170 -17.72 -10.04 -15.71
N GLY A 171 -16.69 -9.35 -15.24
CA GLY A 171 -16.70 -7.91 -14.99
C GLY A 171 -16.90 -7.47 -13.54
N LEU A 172 -16.89 -8.39 -12.56
CA LEU A 172 -16.87 -8.02 -11.16
C LEU A 172 -15.43 -7.97 -10.62
N ASP A 173 -15.10 -6.90 -9.92
CA ASP A 173 -13.85 -6.81 -9.19
C ASP A 173 -13.84 -7.78 -8.02
N ARG A 174 -12.68 -8.34 -7.73
CA ARG A 174 -12.48 -9.22 -6.57
C ARG A 174 -12.67 -8.46 -5.27
N THR A 175 -12.00 -7.31 -5.16
CA THR A 175 -12.15 -6.36 -4.07
C THR A 175 -11.98 -4.94 -4.59
N VAL A 176 -12.67 -4.00 -3.95
CA VAL A 176 -12.51 -2.57 -4.20
C VAL A 176 -12.11 -1.89 -2.91
N TRP A 177 -11.04 -1.14 -2.97
CA TRP A 177 -10.51 -0.37 -1.85
C TRP A 177 -10.56 1.11 -2.18
N LYS A 178 -10.84 1.92 -1.17
CA LYS A 178 -10.77 3.38 -1.27
C LYS A 178 -9.74 3.91 -0.29
N ALA A 179 -8.98 4.91 -0.71
CA ALA A 179 -8.09 5.63 0.20
C ALA A 179 -8.31 7.13 0.07
N ARG A 180 -8.52 7.76 1.22
CA ARG A 180 -8.47 9.21 1.38
C ARG A 180 -7.10 9.58 1.87
N ILE A 181 -6.41 10.44 1.14
CA ILE A 181 -4.99 10.73 1.29
C ILE A 181 -4.84 12.22 1.61
N ASN A 182 -4.20 12.54 2.71
CA ASN A 182 -4.02 13.91 3.16
C ASN A 182 -3.02 14.67 2.27
N THR A 183 -3.12 16.00 2.32
CA THR A 183 -2.24 16.94 1.61
C THR A 183 -0.77 16.66 1.87
N GLY A 184 0.04 16.72 0.83
CA GLY A 184 1.49 16.52 0.88
C GLY A 184 1.94 15.07 0.91
N VAL A 185 1.03 14.10 1.01
CA VAL A 185 1.34 12.68 1.11
C VAL A 185 1.60 12.09 -0.26
N ASP A 186 2.57 11.18 -0.34
CA ASP A 186 2.90 10.40 -1.53
C ASP A 186 1.85 9.29 -1.77
N ILE A 187 1.11 9.38 -2.89
CA ILE A 187 0.08 8.41 -3.26
C ILE A 187 0.69 7.02 -3.50
N SER A 188 1.91 6.93 -4.03
CA SER A 188 2.55 5.64 -4.30
C SER A 188 2.81 4.84 -3.03
N LEU A 189 3.13 5.51 -1.92
CA LEU A 189 3.27 4.91 -0.61
C LEU A 189 1.94 4.32 -0.11
N ILE A 190 0.85 5.06 -0.27
CA ILE A 190 -0.48 4.61 0.14
C ILE A 190 -0.95 3.44 -0.73
N LEU A 191 -0.67 3.47 -2.04
CA LEU A 191 -0.94 2.33 -2.93
C LEU A 191 -0.26 1.05 -2.44
N VAL A 192 1.03 1.13 -2.06
CA VAL A 192 1.75 -0.04 -1.52
C VAL A 192 1.06 -0.57 -0.27
N ALA A 193 0.62 0.32 0.65
CA ALA A 193 -0.12 -0.10 1.84
C ALA A 193 -1.43 -0.82 1.47
N VAL A 194 -2.22 -0.29 0.52
CA VAL A 194 -3.47 -0.92 0.03
C VAL A 194 -3.20 -2.30 -0.53
N LEU A 195 -2.18 -2.45 -1.39
CA LEU A 195 -1.84 -3.74 -2.01
C LEU A 195 -1.46 -4.81 -0.97
N CYS A 196 -0.69 -4.43 0.05
CA CYS A 196 -0.31 -5.34 1.13
C CYS A 196 -1.53 -5.74 1.99
N LEU A 197 -2.42 -4.79 2.33
CA LEU A 197 -3.65 -5.07 3.06
C LEU A 197 -4.59 -5.99 2.28
N ALA A 198 -4.77 -5.74 0.99
CA ALA A 198 -5.60 -6.55 0.11
C ALA A 198 -5.07 -7.99 0.00
N GLU A 199 -3.75 -8.17 -0.10
CA GLU A 199 -3.11 -9.49 -0.11
C GLU A 199 -3.31 -10.22 1.21
N MET A 200 -3.12 -9.53 2.34
CA MET A 200 -3.34 -10.11 3.67
C MET A 200 -4.77 -10.59 3.86
N GLU A 201 -5.75 -9.77 3.48
CA GLU A 201 -7.16 -10.16 3.58
C GLU A 201 -7.47 -11.44 2.79
N HIS A 202 -6.87 -11.58 1.62
CA HIS A 202 -7.05 -12.77 0.80
C HIS A 202 -6.47 -14.04 1.44
N VAL A 203 -5.27 -13.96 2.01
CA VAL A 203 -4.58 -15.10 2.64
C VAL A 203 -5.31 -15.59 3.89
N TRP A 204 -5.96 -14.69 4.63
CA TRP A 204 -6.62 -15.04 5.90
C TRP A 204 -8.07 -15.51 5.75
N ARG A 205 -8.68 -15.38 4.57
CA ARG A 205 -10.03 -15.87 4.28
C ARG A 205 -10.06 -17.31 3.70
N GLN A 206 -8.89 -17.93 3.51
CA GLN A 206 -8.72 -19.34 3.17
C GLN A 206 -8.53 -20.18 4.44
#